data_6f9a76f8a1b0f9b8ec395ea4dc87734b
#
_entry.id   6f9a76f8a1b0f9b8ec395ea4dc87734b
#
_cell.length_a   1.000
_cell.length_b   1.000
_cell.length_c   1.000
_cell.angle_alpha   90.00
_cell.angle_beta   90.00
_cell.angle_gamma   90.00
#
_symmetry.space_group_name_H-M   'P 1'
#
loop_
_entity.id
_entity.type
_entity.pdbx_description
1 polymer ?
#
loop_
_entity_poly.entity_id
_entity_poly.type
_entity_poly.pdbx_seq_one_letter_code
_entity_poly.pdbx_strand_id
1 'polypeptide(L)'
;MIVLGSNSEIAQAFVEKVLEAGEKYPVIYLLTSNYETAEKFARHLDVKFLQRTEIIVLDLMKEIDYTQLDDIRSHLLFCATGYLGENAEEGLYNNKNTERIIDINYAKLIPVLNFFAGKMERQRSGTMIVLSSVAG
;
A
#
# COMPACT_ATOMS: atom_id res chain seq x y z
N MET A 1 -8.64 -7.30 -3.30
CA MET A 1 -8.25 -6.06 -2.58
C MET A 1 -6.82 -5.71 -2.94
N ILE A 2 -6.51 -4.43 -3.04
CA ILE A 2 -5.13 -3.92 -3.15
C ILE A 2 -4.76 -3.25 -1.83
N VAL A 3 -3.59 -3.56 -1.28
CA VAL A 3 -3.06 -2.96 -0.06
C VAL A 3 -1.72 -2.30 -0.38
N LEU A 4 -1.71 -0.98 -0.49
CA LEU A 4 -0.51 -0.19 -0.76
C LEU A 4 0.13 0.24 0.58
N GLY A 5 1.39 -0.14 0.78
CA GLY A 5 2.06 0.00 2.07
C GLY A 5 1.69 -1.14 3.03
N SER A 6 1.65 -2.37 2.55
CA SER A 6 1.19 -3.56 3.29
C SER A 6 2.06 -3.93 4.51
N ASN A 7 3.22 -3.30 4.69
CA ASN A 7 4.05 -3.46 5.89
C ASN A 7 3.59 -2.61 7.07
N SER A 8 2.66 -1.67 6.86
CA SER A 8 2.07 -0.87 7.93
C SER A 8 1.19 -1.73 8.83
N GLU A 9 1.38 -1.62 10.15
CA GLU A 9 0.52 -2.29 11.14
C GLU A 9 -0.95 -1.90 10.98
N ILE A 10 -1.22 -0.65 10.59
CA ILE A 10 -2.59 -0.18 10.32
C ILE A 10 -3.16 -0.92 9.10
N ALA A 11 -2.37 -1.10 8.04
CA ALA A 11 -2.82 -1.84 6.87
C ALA A 11 -3.10 -3.31 7.20
N GLN A 12 -2.24 -3.95 7.99
CA GLN A 12 -2.42 -5.33 8.43
C GLN A 12 -3.67 -5.48 9.28
N ALA A 13 -3.85 -4.60 10.28
CA ALA A 13 -5.04 -4.60 11.13
C ALA A 13 -6.33 -4.35 10.32
N PHE A 14 -6.30 -3.46 9.32
CA PHE A 14 -7.44 -3.23 8.43
C PHE A 14 -7.82 -4.50 7.67
N VAL A 15 -6.83 -5.15 7.03
CA VAL A 15 -7.07 -6.39 6.27
C VAL A 15 -7.66 -7.48 7.16
N GLU A 16 -7.09 -7.68 8.35
CA GLU A 16 -7.61 -8.68 9.29
C GLU A 16 -9.05 -8.38 9.71
N LYS A 17 -9.36 -7.13 10.04
CA LYS A 17 -10.72 -6.73 10.44
C LYS A 17 -11.75 -6.94 9.35
N VAL A 18 -11.37 -6.65 8.11
CA VAL A 18 -12.26 -6.88 6.96
C VAL A 18 -12.52 -8.38 6.74
N LEU A 19 -11.49 -9.21 6.86
CA LEU A 19 -11.63 -10.67 6.76
C LEU A 19 -12.39 -11.27 7.95
N GLU A 20 -12.17 -10.77 9.17
CA GLU A 20 -12.94 -11.16 10.37
C GLU A 20 -14.41 -10.79 10.26
N ALA A 21 -14.74 -9.70 9.56
CA ALA A 21 -16.12 -9.31 9.26
C ALA A 21 -16.80 -10.21 8.20
N GLY A 22 -16.07 -11.18 7.65
CA GLY A 22 -16.60 -12.14 6.68
C GLY A 22 -16.47 -11.73 5.21
N GLU A 23 -15.81 -10.62 4.93
CA GLU A 23 -15.51 -10.23 3.55
C GLU A 23 -14.54 -11.23 2.90
N LYS A 24 -14.72 -11.48 1.62
CA LYS A 24 -13.89 -12.42 0.86
C LYS A 24 -13.34 -11.77 -0.40
N TYR A 25 -12.06 -12.00 -0.66
CA TYR A 25 -11.38 -11.53 -1.84
C TYR A 25 -10.76 -12.69 -2.60
N PRO A 26 -10.92 -12.79 -3.93
CA PRO A 26 -10.23 -13.81 -4.72
C PRO A 26 -8.72 -13.77 -4.51
N VAL A 27 -8.16 -12.55 -4.45
CA VAL A 27 -6.75 -12.29 -4.17
C VAL A 27 -6.63 -10.97 -3.40
N ILE A 28 -5.72 -10.92 -2.43
CA ILE A 28 -5.24 -9.67 -1.83
C ILE A 28 -3.83 -9.39 -2.35
N TYR A 29 -3.67 -8.29 -3.06
CA TYR A 29 -2.38 -7.82 -3.57
C TYR A 29 -1.69 -6.98 -2.50
N LEU A 30 -0.55 -7.43 -2.02
CA LEU A 30 0.27 -6.76 -1.01
C LEU A 30 1.40 -5.99 -1.71
N LEU A 31 1.23 -4.68 -1.87
CA LEU A 31 2.22 -3.79 -2.48
C LEU A 31 3.14 -3.24 -1.39
N THR A 32 4.43 -3.49 -1.53
CA THR A 32 5.41 -3.27 -0.46
C THR A 32 6.78 -2.92 -1.00
N SER A 33 7.58 -2.16 -0.23
CA SER A 33 9.02 -1.98 -0.48
C SER A 33 9.88 -3.10 0.12
N ASN A 34 9.32 -3.93 1.01
CA ASN A 34 10.04 -5.00 1.71
C ASN A 34 9.28 -6.33 1.60
N TYR A 35 9.78 -7.22 0.75
CA TYR A 35 9.18 -8.51 0.48
C TYR A 35 9.08 -9.40 1.73
N GLU A 36 10.16 -9.50 2.51
CA GLU A 36 10.23 -10.42 3.65
C GLU A 36 9.17 -10.11 4.72
N THR A 37 8.90 -8.83 4.97
CA THR A 37 7.86 -8.41 5.92
C THR A 37 6.47 -8.76 5.38
N ALA A 38 6.23 -8.50 4.10
CA ALA A 38 4.95 -8.83 3.47
C ALA A 38 4.73 -10.34 3.39
N GLU A 39 5.78 -11.14 3.19
CA GLU A 39 5.69 -12.61 3.16
C GLU A 39 5.21 -13.19 4.50
N LYS A 40 5.70 -12.64 5.62
CA LYS A 40 5.23 -13.05 6.95
C LYS A 40 3.73 -12.79 7.12
N PHE A 41 3.28 -11.63 6.68
CA PHE A 41 1.88 -11.27 6.72
C PHE A 41 1.03 -12.13 5.75
N ALA A 42 1.53 -12.39 4.55
CA ALA A 42 0.87 -13.27 3.58
C ALA A 42 0.63 -14.68 4.16
N ARG A 43 1.66 -15.27 4.78
CA ARG A 43 1.54 -16.57 5.47
C ARG A 43 0.53 -16.53 6.63
N HIS A 44 0.50 -15.44 7.39
CA HIS A 44 -0.49 -15.27 8.45
C HIS A 44 -1.93 -15.26 7.89
N LEU A 45 -2.16 -14.54 6.79
CA LEU A 45 -3.47 -14.49 6.13
C LEU A 45 -3.89 -15.84 5.55
N ASP A 46 -2.95 -16.59 4.98
CA ASP A 46 -3.22 -17.94 4.48
C ASP A 46 -3.60 -18.89 5.63
N VAL A 47 -2.82 -18.93 6.70
CA VAL A 47 -3.07 -19.83 7.84
C VAL A 47 -4.35 -19.48 8.57
N LYS A 48 -4.62 -18.19 8.84
CA LYS A 48 -5.76 -17.77 9.66
C LYS A 48 -7.08 -17.73 8.89
N PHE A 49 -7.04 -17.32 7.62
CA PHE A 49 -8.23 -17.03 6.82
C PHE A 49 -8.33 -17.85 5.52
N LEU A 50 -7.33 -18.68 5.19
CA LEU A 50 -7.20 -19.36 3.91
C LEU A 50 -7.26 -18.34 2.73
N GLN A 51 -6.71 -17.14 2.95
CA GLN A 51 -6.77 -16.04 2.01
C GLN A 51 -5.56 -16.07 1.06
N ARG A 52 -5.83 -16.20 -0.23
CA ARG A 52 -4.80 -16.06 -1.27
C ARG A 52 -4.27 -14.63 -1.30
N THR A 53 -2.94 -14.50 -1.31
CA THR A 53 -2.25 -13.22 -1.45
C THR A 53 -1.24 -13.28 -2.59
N GLU A 54 -0.97 -12.12 -3.18
CA GLU A 54 0.12 -11.91 -4.12
C GLU A 54 0.94 -10.72 -3.66
N ILE A 55 2.27 -10.89 -3.56
CA ILE A 55 3.17 -9.83 -3.10
C ILE A 55 3.81 -9.19 -4.33
N ILE A 56 3.72 -7.87 -4.39
CA ILE A 56 4.33 -7.06 -5.45
C ILE A 56 5.29 -6.07 -4.80
N VAL A 57 6.57 -6.18 -5.18
CA VAL A 57 7.57 -5.23 -4.68
C VAL A 57 7.43 -3.91 -5.43
N LEU A 58 7.02 -2.89 -4.70
CA LEU A 58 6.85 -1.55 -5.21
C LEU A 58 7.52 -0.57 -4.25
N ASP A 59 8.70 -0.11 -4.63
CA ASP A 59 9.50 0.85 -3.88
C ASP A 59 9.35 2.23 -4.52
N LEU A 60 8.68 3.14 -3.82
CA LEU A 60 8.44 4.50 -4.31
C LEU A 60 9.71 5.32 -4.51
N MET A 61 10.84 4.88 -3.94
CA MET A 61 12.14 5.55 -4.15
C MET A 61 12.84 5.10 -5.44
N LYS A 62 12.28 4.11 -6.14
CA LYS A 62 12.78 3.59 -7.40
C LYS A 62 11.85 3.95 -8.55
N GLU A 63 12.31 3.71 -9.77
CA GLU A 63 11.45 3.74 -10.94
C GLU A 63 10.41 2.63 -10.86
N ILE A 64 9.15 2.97 -11.11
CA ILE A 64 8.04 2.03 -11.01
C ILE A 64 7.74 1.48 -12.39
N ASP A 65 7.87 0.18 -12.52
CA ASP A 65 7.37 -0.55 -13.68
C ASP A 65 5.86 -0.81 -13.50
N TYR A 66 5.05 0.00 -14.15
CA TYR A 66 3.59 -0.12 -14.10
C TYR A 66 3.07 -1.36 -14.83
N THR A 67 3.86 -1.98 -15.72
CA THR A 67 3.41 -3.18 -16.45
C THR A 67 3.12 -4.35 -15.51
N GLN A 68 3.85 -4.48 -14.41
CA GLN A 68 3.58 -5.47 -13.37
C GLN A 68 2.22 -5.28 -12.67
N LEU A 69 1.59 -4.10 -12.82
CA LEU A 69 0.32 -3.74 -12.20
C LEU A 69 -0.86 -3.85 -13.19
N ASP A 70 -0.59 -4.11 -14.46
CA ASP A 70 -1.62 -4.05 -15.51
C ASP A 70 -2.71 -5.12 -15.34
N ASP A 71 -2.34 -6.31 -14.86
CA ASP A 71 -3.28 -7.41 -14.70
C ASP A 71 -4.06 -7.37 -13.38
N ILE A 72 -3.68 -6.48 -12.45
CA ILE A 72 -4.36 -6.34 -11.18
C ILE A 72 -5.77 -5.81 -11.40
N ARG A 73 -6.77 -6.55 -10.91
CA ARG A 73 -8.18 -6.13 -10.87
C ARG A 73 -8.66 -6.13 -9.42
N SER A 74 -9.23 -5.02 -8.98
CA SER A 74 -9.76 -4.90 -7.63
C SER A 74 -10.84 -3.83 -7.55
N HIS A 75 -11.79 -4.02 -6.64
CA HIS A 75 -12.81 -3.05 -6.29
C HIS A 75 -12.49 -2.27 -5.01
N LEU A 76 -11.41 -2.63 -4.32
CA LEU A 76 -10.98 -1.95 -3.11
C LEU A 76 -9.46 -1.76 -3.12
N LEU A 77 -9.04 -0.51 -2.93
CA LEU A 77 -7.65 -0.17 -2.63
C LEU A 77 -7.61 0.49 -1.25
N PHE A 78 -6.75 -0.04 -0.38
CA PHE A 78 -6.40 0.56 0.89
C PHE A 78 -4.95 1.01 0.86
N CYS A 79 -4.71 2.28 1.11
CA CYS A 79 -3.38 2.87 1.11
C CYS A 79 -3.01 3.35 2.53
N ALA A 80 -1.99 2.70 3.10
CA ALA A 80 -1.35 3.10 4.35
C ALA A 80 0.14 3.41 4.14
N THR A 81 0.51 3.78 2.92
CA THR A 81 1.87 4.22 2.63
C THR A 81 2.14 5.54 3.32
N GLY A 82 3.24 5.59 4.05
CA GLY A 82 3.70 6.80 4.71
C GLY A 82 5.12 6.62 5.24
N TYR A 83 5.87 7.70 5.24
CA TYR A 83 7.21 7.78 5.78
C TYR A 83 7.31 9.03 6.68
N LEU A 84 7.59 8.82 7.95
CA LEU A 84 7.66 9.90 8.94
C LEU A 84 9.03 10.60 8.97
N GLY A 85 9.98 10.07 8.23
CA GLY A 85 11.36 10.56 8.24
C GLY A 85 12.20 9.90 9.33
N GLU A 86 13.43 10.35 9.42
CA GLU A 86 14.36 10.02 10.49
C GLU A 86 13.97 10.81 11.75
N ASN A 87 14.67 10.56 12.87
CA ASN A 87 14.35 11.24 14.13
C ASN A 87 14.38 12.79 13.96
N ALA A 88 13.64 13.51 14.81
CA ALA A 88 13.42 14.95 14.65
C ALA A 88 14.71 15.78 14.71
N GLU A 89 15.73 15.36 15.46
CA GLU A 89 16.98 16.09 15.59
C GLU A 89 17.83 16.04 14.32
N GLU A 90 17.88 14.89 13.64
CA GLU A 90 18.60 14.72 12.38
C GLU A 90 17.77 15.18 11.18
N GLY A 91 16.46 15.03 11.25
CA GLY A 91 15.53 15.33 10.16
C GLY A 91 15.40 16.81 9.85
N LEU A 92 15.44 17.70 10.86
CA LEU A 92 15.25 19.14 10.69
C LEU A 92 16.31 19.82 9.79
N TYR A 93 17.51 19.25 9.73
CA TYR A 93 18.64 19.83 9.00
C TYR A 93 19.08 18.97 7.81
N ASN A 94 18.36 17.89 7.51
CA ASN A 94 18.69 16.96 6.45
C ASN A 94 17.73 17.11 5.26
N ASN A 95 18.13 17.88 4.25
CA ASN A 95 17.33 18.09 3.05
C ASN A 95 16.95 16.78 2.34
N LYS A 96 17.83 15.79 2.34
CA LYS A 96 17.55 14.47 1.75
C LYS A 96 16.41 13.74 2.47
N ASN A 97 16.32 13.88 3.80
CA ASN A 97 15.20 13.34 4.56
C ASN A 97 13.89 14.04 4.21
N THR A 98 13.93 15.37 4.08
CA THR A 98 12.76 16.16 3.65
C THR A 98 12.29 15.78 2.25
N GLU A 99 13.22 15.68 1.29
CA GLU A 99 12.92 15.22 -0.08
C GLU A 99 12.28 13.83 -0.06
N ARG A 100 12.84 12.89 0.71
CA ARG A 100 12.29 11.54 0.85
C ARG A 100 10.89 11.52 1.46
N ILE A 101 10.60 12.37 2.44
CA ILE A 101 9.25 12.51 3.01
C ILE A 101 8.28 12.99 1.93
N ILE A 102 8.63 14.00 1.16
CA ILE A 102 7.79 14.52 0.07
C ILE A 102 7.61 13.48 -1.02
N ASP A 103 8.67 12.82 -1.42
CA ASP A 103 8.62 11.80 -2.48
C ASP A 103 7.70 10.65 -2.09
N ILE A 104 7.91 10.04 -0.93
CA ILE A 104 7.15 8.85 -0.53
C ILE A 104 5.70 9.19 -0.21
N ASN A 105 5.47 10.31 0.50
CA ASN A 105 4.12 10.63 0.97
C ASN A 105 3.26 11.34 -0.08
N TYR A 106 3.87 11.88 -1.14
CA TYR A 106 3.15 12.67 -2.12
C TYR A 106 3.64 12.45 -3.56
N ALA A 107 4.84 12.92 -3.91
CA ALA A 107 5.25 13.06 -5.30
C ALA A 107 5.28 11.72 -6.08
N LYS A 108 5.69 10.63 -5.44
CA LYS A 108 5.73 9.29 -6.04
C LYS A 108 4.47 8.48 -5.74
N LEU A 109 3.76 8.78 -4.65
CA LEU A 109 2.53 8.09 -4.27
C LEU A 109 1.37 8.45 -5.21
N ILE A 110 1.20 9.74 -5.51
CA ILE A 110 0.06 10.22 -6.32
C ILE A 110 -0.02 9.55 -7.70
N PRO A 111 1.07 9.40 -8.48
CA PRO A 111 1.01 8.66 -9.75
C PRO A 111 0.51 7.23 -9.61
N VAL A 112 0.90 6.52 -8.55
CA VAL A 112 0.42 5.14 -8.28
C VAL A 112 -1.07 5.14 -7.97
N LEU A 113 -1.53 6.06 -7.13
CA LEU A 113 -2.96 6.20 -6.83
C LEU A 113 -3.76 6.55 -8.09
N ASN A 114 -3.27 7.46 -8.92
CA ASN A 114 -3.89 7.82 -10.21
C ASN A 114 -3.97 6.64 -11.16
N PHE A 115 -2.94 5.80 -11.22
CA PHE A 115 -2.94 4.58 -12.03
C PHE A 115 -4.11 3.67 -11.64
N PHE A 116 -4.26 3.36 -10.36
CA PHE A 116 -5.36 2.52 -9.87
C PHE A 116 -6.73 3.21 -9.97
N ALA A 117 -6.80 4.51 -9.71
CA ALA A 117 -8.04 5.27 -9.91
C ALA A 117 -8.53 5.18 -11.37
N GLY A 118 -7.63 5.35 -12.34
CA GLY A 118 -7.96 5.20 -13.75
C GLY A 118 -8.41 3.78 -14.13
N LYS A 119 -7.88 2.74 -13.47
CA LYS A 119 -8.36 1.36 -13.64
C LYS A 119 -9.77 1.19 -13.08
N MET A 120 -10.05 1.71 -11.89
CA MET A 120 -11.37 1.65 -11.25
C MET A 120 -12.42 2.46 -12.03
N GLU A 121 -12.03 3.62 -12.57
CA GLU A 121 -12.89 4.41 -13.45
C GLU A 121 -13.30 3.62 -14.71
N ARG A 122 -12.32 3.01 -15.41
CA ARG A 122 -12.61 2.18 -16.60
C ARG A 122 -13.50 0.98 -16.30
N GLN A 123 -13.37 0.36 -15.14
CA GLN A 123 -14.25 -0.74 -14.71
C GLN A 123 -15.58 -0.24 -14.13
N ARG A 124 -15.78 1.08 -13.99
CA ARG A 124 -16.96 1.75 -13.40
C ARG A 124 -17.31 1.23 -12.00
N SER A 125 -16.34 0.80 -11.25
CA SER A 125 -16.52 0.26 -9.91
C SER A 125 -15.19 0.28 -9.14
N GLY A 126 -15.22 0.72 -7.89
CA GLY A 126 -14.10 0.69 -6.99
C GLY A 126 -14.19 1.73 -5.90
N THR A 127 -13.51 1.45 -4.80
CA THR A 127 -13.34 2.34 -3.65
C THR A 127 -11.85 2.45 -3.33
N MET A 128 -11.39 3.66 -3.14
CA MET A 128 -10.04 3.93 -2.66
C MET A 128 -10.11 4.56 -1.27
N ILE A 129 -9.45 3.93 -0.31
CA ILE A 129 -9.30 4.44 1.05
C ILE A 129 -7.83 4.81 1.23
N VAL A 130 -7.57 6.08 1.44
CA VAL A 130 -6.20 6.59 1.63
C VAL A 130 -6.10 7.18 3.03
N LEU A 131 -5.18 6.68 3.82
CA LEU A 131 -4.90 7.25 5.14
C LEU A 131 -4.19 8.59 4.98
N SER A 132 -4.67 9.55 5.73
CA SER A 132 -4.07 10.87 5.85
C SER A 132 -3.95 11.25 7.33
N SER A 133 -3.14 12.25 7.63
CA SER A 133 -3.01 12.77 8.98
C SER A 133 -3.56 14.19 9.04
N VAL A 134 -4.23 14.50 10.16
CA VAL A 134 -4.67 15.87 10.51
C VAL A 134 -3.59 16.61 11.30
N ALA A 135 -2.52 15.92 11.69
CA ALA A 135 -1.34 16.54 12.27
C ALA A 135 -0.54 17.17 11.13
N GLY A 136 -0.79 18.43 10.89
CA GLY A 136 -0.04 19.27 9.97
C GLY A 136 1.20 19.85 10.63
#